data_6fcf955529df8dfdaec5e2a66052fe22
#
_entry.id   6fcf955529df8dfdaec5e2a66052fe22
#
_cell.length_a   1.000
_cell.length_b   1.000
_cell.length_c   1.000
_cell.angle_alpha   90.00
_cell.angle_beta   90.00
_cell.angle_gamma   90.00
#
_symmetry.space_group_name_H-M   'P 1'
#
loop_
_entity.id
_entity.type
_entity.pdbx_description
1 polymer ?
#
loop_
_entity_poly.entity_id
_entity_poly.type
_entity_poly.pdbx_seq_one_letter_code
_entity_poly.pdbx_strand_id
1 'polypeptide(L)'
;MRVVQNEQMTIGEVDIARIRFNDKSRDDIPKILKGLQFVYTHVALRTAIFQLLERQIAPRVSKTNGRPGMTLWTILVCGVIRLDLNCDYDRLHELVNEHNTLRQMLGHGAFEDVSYHVQTLKDNVSLLTPELLDRINQLIVQAGHGLVKKKGRRSAAWAVRLLCA
;
A
#
# COMPACT_ATOMS: atom_id res chain seq x y z
N MET A 1 -4.31 -10.94 -16.11
CA MET A 1 -4.23 -9.44 -16.13
C MET A 1 -4.07 -8.98 -14.71
N ARG A 2 -3.08 -8.16 -14.39
CA ARG A 2 -3.00 -7.50 -13.07
C ARG A 2 -3.88 -6.29 -13.07
N VAL A 3 -4.78 -6.23 -12.11
CA VAL A 3 -5.60 -5.04 -11.86
C VAL A 3 -4.92 -4.16 -10.81
N VAL A 4 -5.20 -2.88 -10.82
CA VAL A 4 -4.69 -1.96 -9.81
C VAL A 4 -5.30 -2.29 -8.45
N GLN A 5 -6.61 -2.46 -8.44
CA GLN A 5 -7.41 -2.87 -7.30
C GLN A 5 -8.71 -3.47 -7.82
N ASN A 6 -9.34 -4.36 -7.05
CA ASN A 6 -10.68 -4.83 -7.37
C ASN A 6 -11.68 -3.68 -7.17
N GLU A 7 -12.48 -3.40 -8.18
CA GLU A 7 -13.51 -2.36 -8.11
C GLU A 7 -14.73 -2.82 -7.29
N GLN A 8 -14.98 -4.13 -7.28
CA GLN A 8 -16.11 -4.70 -6.56
C GLN A 8 -15.67 -5.15 -5.17
N MET A 9 -16.29 -4.61 -4.14
CA MET A 9 -16.08 -5.03 -2.76
C MET A 9 -16.70 -6.39 -2.51
N THR A 10 -16.00 -7.21 -1.72
CA THR A 10 -16.51 -8.51 -1.25
C THR A 10 -17.33 -8.36 0.03
N ILE A 11 -18.17 -9.37 0.34
CA ILE A 11 -18.96 -9.36 1.56
C ILE A 11 -18.03 -9.40 2.77
N GLY A 12 -18.16 -8.42 3.66
CA GLY A 12 -17.29 -8.29 4.85
C GLY A 12 -16.03 -7.48 4.63
N GLU A 13 -15.75 -7.03 3.42
CA GLU A 13 -14.66 -6.08 3.13
C GLU A 13 -14.97 -4.71 3.74
N VAL A 14 -13.97 -4.08 4.30
CA VAL A 14 -14.06 -2.72 4.83
C VAL A 14 -13.52 -1.75 3.79
N ASP A 15 -14.28 -0.73 3.44
CA ASP A 15 -13.79 0.37 2.62
C ASP A 15 -12.50 0.96 3.24
N ILE A 16 -11.44 1.00 2.47
CA ILE A 16 -10.13 1.49 2.91
C ILE A 16 -10.24 2.89 3.54
N ALA A 17 -11.12 3.74 3.02
CA ALA A 17 -11.37 5.08 3.57
C ALA A 17 -11.97 5.05 4.99
N ARG A 18 -12.61 3.97 5.38
CA ARG A 18 -13.31 3.80 6.66
C ARG A 18 -12.54 2.98 7.69
N ILE A 19 -11.37 2.44 7.35
CA ILE A 19 -10.52 1.70 8.29
C ILE A 19 -10.15 2.62 9.45
N ARG A 20 -10.35 2.11 10.67
CA ARG A 20 -10.01 2.83 11.91
C ARG A 20 -8.70 2.31 12.46
N PHE A 21 -7.82 3.23 12.84
CA PHE A 21 -6.52 2.92 13.42
C PHE A 21 -6.49 3.29 14.91
N ASN A 22 -5.73 2.52 15.68
CA ASN A 22 -5.48 2.85 17.09
C ASN A 22 -4.32 3.86 17.18
N ASP A 23 -4.63 5.13 17.36
CA ASP A 23 -3.64 6.21 17.47
C ASP A 23 -2.76 6.11 18.74
N LYS A 24 -3.17 5.29 19.72
CA LYS A 24 -2.41 5.05 20.96
C LYS A 24 -1.49 3.81 20.87
N SER A 25 -1.50 3.12 19.75
CA SER A 25 -0.63 1.96 19.55
C SER A 25 0.84 2.37 19.60
N ARG A 26 1.66 1.53 20.26
CA ARG A 26 3.12 1.62 20.20
C ARG A 26 3.70 1.02 18.92
N ASP A 27 2.89 0.22 18.23
CA ASP A 27 3.23 -0.36 16.92
C ASP A 27 3.24 0.74 15.86
N ASP A 28 4.20 0.67 14.94
CA ASP A 28 4.31 1.62 13.84
C ASP A 28 3.36 1.29 12.68
N ILE A 29 2.89 0.05 12.57
CA ILE A 29 1.97 -0.37 11.51
C ILE A 29 0.74 0.53 11.38
N PRO A 30 0.00 0.89 12.45
CA PRO A 30 -1.14 1.80 12.32
C PRO A 30 -0.78 3.17 11.73
N LYS A 31 0.43 3.69 12.01
CA LYS A 31 0.90 4.96 11.46
C LYS A 31 1.17 4.86 9.97
N ILE A 32 1.83 3.79 9.54
CA ILE A 32 2.11 3.49 8.13
C ILE A 32 0.80 3.34 7.36
N LEU A 33 -0.12 2.53 7.87
CA LEU A 33 -1.41 2.29 7.25
C LEU A 33 -2.26 3.55 7.14
N LYS A 34 -2.17 4.46 8.11
CA LYS A 34 -2.83 5.78 8.05
C LYS A 34 -2.26 6.65 6.93
N GLY A 35 -0.94 6.57 6.68
CA GLY A 35 -0.30 7.19 5.53
C GLY A 35 -0.78 6.62 4.20
N LEU A 36 -0.88 5.31 4.10
CA LEU A 36 -1.42 4.62 2.92
C LEU A 36 -2.90 4.94 2.69
N GLN A 37 -3.72 5.02 3.75
CA GLN A 37 -5.10 5.47 3.67
C GLN A 37 -5.21 6.90 3.12
N PHE A 38 -4.32 7.80 3.54
CA PHE A 38 -4.27 9.15 2.97
C PHE A 38 -3.95 9.13 1.47
N VAL A 39 -2.95 8.34 1.04
CA VAL A 39 -2.63 8.16 -0.39
C VAL A 39 -3.86 7.65 -1.14
N TYR A 40 -4.56 6.67 -0.58
CA TYR A 40 -5.74 6.06 -1.20
C TYR A 40 -6.92 7.03 -1.33
N THR A 41 -7.19 7.81 -0.30
CA THR A 41 -8.33 8.74 -0.23
C THR A 41 -8.11 10.03 -1.01
N HIS A 42 -6.85 10.42 -1.25
CA HIS A 42 -6.52 11.61 -2.04
C HIS A 42 -6.56 11.29 -3.53
N VAL A 43 -7.68 11.55 -4.19
CA VAL A 43 -7.99 11.10 -5.56
C VAL A 43 -6.86 11.40 -6.56
N ALA A 44 -6.35 12.64 -6.60
CA ALA A 44 -5.31 13.02 -7.55
C ALA A 44 -4.00 12.25 -7.31
N LEU A 45 -3.58 12.09 -6.04
CA LEU A 45 -2.38 11.35 -5.68
C LEU A 45 -2.54 9.85 -5.98
N ARG A 46 -3.68 9.27 -5.59
CA ARG A 46 -4.01 7.88 -5.91
C ARG A 46 -3.93 7.60 -7.41
N THR A 47 -4.58 8.43 -8.22
CA THR A 47 -4.57 8.27 -9.68
C THR A 47 -3.16 8.35 -10.26
N ALA A 48 -2.35 9.31 -9.83
CA ALA A 48 -0.97 9.44 -10.29
C ALA A 48 -0.12 8.21 -9.92
N ILE A 49 -0.22 7.73 -8.68
CA ILE A 49 0.51 6.55 -8.21
C ILE A 49 0.04 5.29 -8.95
N PHE A 50 -1.27 5.10 -9.13
CA PHE A 50 -1.80 3.94 -9.83
C PHE A 50 -1.37 3.89 -11.29
N GLN A 51 -1.40 5.02 -12.00
CA GLN A 51 -0.88 5.11 -13.37
C GLN A 51 0.62 4.80 -13.44
N LEU A 52 1.39 5.23 -12.45
CA LEU A 52 2.82 4.93 -12.37
C LEU A 52 3.07 3.42 -12.16
N LEU A 53 2.35 2.78 -11.23
CA LEU A 53 2.41 1.34 -10.99
C LEU A 53 2.01 0.54 -12.24
N GLU A 54 0.92 0.92 -12.91
CA GLU A 54 0.48 0.27 -14.15
C GLU A 54 1.56 0.34 -15.23
N ARG A 55 2.15 1.51 -15.46
CA ARG A 55 3.18 1.69 -16.49
C ARG A 55 4.46 0.90 -16.21
N GLN A 56 4.84 0.74 -14.95
CA GLN A 56 6.12 0.14 -14.58
C GLN A 56 6.01 -1.37 -14.32
N ILE A 57 4.90 -1.84 -13.74
CA ILE A 57 4.73 -3.23 -13.31
C ILE A 57 3.90 -4.04 -14.31
N ALA A 58 2.78 -3.51 -14.79
CA ALA A 58 1.86 -4.27 -15.64
C ALA A 58 2.50 -4.80 -16.95
N PRO A 59 3.39 -4.07 -17.65
CA PRO A 59 4.03 -4.57 -18.86
C PRO A 59 4.94 -5.77 -18.64
N ARG A 60 5.44 -5.96 -17.43
CA ARG A 60 6.36 -7.06 -17.06
C ARG A 60 5.64 -8.39 -16.81
N VAL A 61 4.31 -8.41 -16.91
CA VAL A 61 3.48 -9.57 -16.61
C VAL A 61 2.66 -9.97 -17.82
N SER A 62 2.66 -11.28 -18.15
CA SER A 62 1.84 -11.82 -19.25
C SER A 62 0.37 -11.43 -19.10
N LYS A 63 -0.21 -10.93 -20.21
CA LYS A 63 -1.60 -10.44 -20.21
C LYS A 63 -2.64 -11.54 -20.48
N THR A 64 -2.22 -12.74 -20.88
CA THR A 64 -3.12 -13.69 -21.51
C THR A 64 -3.30 -15.02 -20.79
N ASN A 65 -2.36 -15.47 -19.98
CA ASN A 65 -2.46 -16.77 -19.32
C ASN A 65 -1.93 -16.71 -17.88
N GLY A 66 -2.76 -17.03 -16.91
CA GLY A 66 -2.33 -17.24 -15.54
C GLY A 66 -3.38 -16.90 -14.49
N ARG A 67 -3.19 -17.49 -13.30
CA ARG A 67 -3.94 -17.18 -12.09
C ARG A 67 -3.88 -15.67 -11.82
N PRO A 68 -4.98 -15.02 -11.39
CA PRO A 68 -4.96 -13.61 -10.98
C PRO A 68 -3.82 -13.36 -9.98
N GLY A 69 -2.89 -12.49 -10.35
CA GLY A 69 -1.79 -12.10 -9.47
C GLY A 69 -2.24 -11.09 -8.41
N MET A 70 -1.36 -10.80 -7.44
CA MET A 70 -1.61 -9.73 -6.47
C MET A 70 -1.94 -8.41 -7.18
N THR A 71 -2.89 -7.66 -6.66
CA THR A 71 -3.22 -6.32 -7.19
C THR A 71 -2.03 -5.37 -7.02
N LEU A 72 -1.96 -4.33 -7.84
CA LEU A 72 -0.86 -3.35 -7.73
C LEU A 72 -0.93 -2.60 -6.39
N TRP A 73 -2.13 -2.37 -5.88
CA TRP A 73 -2.32 -1.80 -4.55
C TRP A 73 -1.75 -2.71 -3.45
N THR A 74 -2.08 -4.00 -3.47
CA THR A 74 -1.54 -4.99 -2.53
C THR A 74 -0.02 -5.02 -2.56
N ILE A 75 0.59 -5.00 -3.76
CA ILE A 75 2.04 -4.97 -3.92
C ILE A 75 2.64 -3.72 -3.29
N LEU A 76 2.04 -2.55 -3.53
CA LEU A 76 2.49 -1.29 -2.96
C LEU A 76 2.42 -1.31 -1.43
N VAL A 77 1.28 -1.74 -0.86
CA VAL A 77 1.10 -1.83 0.60
C VAL A 77 2.14 -2.76 1.23
N CYS A 78 2.31 -3.96 0.68
CA CYS A 78 3.32 -4.92 1.17
C CYS A 78 4.74 -4.35 1.09
N GLY A 79 5.08 -3.67 -0.01
CA GLY A 79 6.38 -3.06 -0.19
C GLY A 79 6.65 -1.93 0.81
N VAL A 80 5.68 -1.06 1.03
CA VAL A 80 5.80 0.03 2.02
C VAL A 80 5.95 -0.52 3.43
N ILE A 81 5.13 -1.50 3.84
CA ILE A 81 5.25 -2.15 5.15
C ILE A 81 6.64 -2.77 5.32
N ARG A 82 7.12 -3.51 4.31
CA ARG A 82 8.43 -4.16 4.38
C ARG A 82 9.56 -3.15 4.55
N LEU A 83 9.53 -2.06 3.80
CA LEU A 83 10.59 -1.04 3.81
C LEU A 83 10.57 -0.22 5.10
N ASP A 84 9.41 0.24 5.53
CA ASP A 84 9.29 1.11 6.70
C ASP A 84 9.62 0.37 8.00
N LEU A 85 9.22 -0.90 8.11
CA LEU A 85 9.57 -1.74 9.25
C LEU A 85 10.95 -2.39 9.12
N ASN A 86 11.63 -2.22 7.97
CA ASN A 86 12.90 -2.90 7.65
C ASN A 86 12.84 -4.40 7.96
N CYS A 87 11.75 -5.05 7.60
CA CYS A 87 11.52 -6.46 7.91
C CYS A 87 11.86 -7.37 6.73
N ASP A 88 12.20 -8.63 7.03
CA ASP A 88 12.38 -9.67 6.04
C ASP A 88 11.03 -10.17 5.48
N TYR A 89 11.08 -11.09 4.52
CA TYR A 89 9.86 -11.62 3.91
C TYR A 89 9.10 -12.59 4.81
N ASP A 90 9.76 -13.23 5.75
CA ASP A 90 9.10 -14.13 6.69
C ASP A 90 8.26 -13.32 7.68
N ARG A 91 8.80 -12.22 8.18
CA ARG A 91 8.04 -11.29 9.01
C ARG A 91 6.92 -10.58 8.23
N LEU A 92 7.17 -10.17 6.99
CA LEU A 92 6.13 -9.63 6.12
C LEU A 92 4.99 -10.64 5.92
N HIS A 93 5.33 -11.91 5.68
CA HIS A 93 4.36 -13.00 5.54
C HIS A 93 3.46 -13.14 6.77
N GLU A 94 4.02 -13.14 7.97
CA GLU A 94 3.23 -13.15 9.21
C GLU A 94 2.28 -11.94 9.27
N LEU A 95 2.81 -10.74 9.02
CA LEU A 95 2.02 -9.52 9.13
C LEU A 95 0.84 -9.48 8.14
N VAL A 96 1.04 -9.84 6.89
CA VAL A 96 -0.03 -9.79 5.86
C VAL A 96 -1.10 -10.86 6.07
N ASN A 97 -0.76 -11.96 6.75
CA ASN A 97 -1.70 -13.03 7.03
C ASN A 97 -2.42 -12.88 8.38
N GLU A 98 -1.75 -12.31 9.40
CA GLU A 98 -2.26 -12.29 10.78
C GLU A 98 -2.72 -10.91 11.24
N HIS A 99 -2.16 -9.82 10.70
CA HIS A 99 -2.49 -8.48 11.20
C HIS A 99 -3.80 -7.96 10.62
N ASN A 100 -4.86 -7.98 11.41
CA ASN A 100 -6.22 -7.68 10.97
C ASN A 100 -6.36 -6.35 10.21
N THR A 101 -5.83 -5.24 10.74
CA THR A 101 -5.95 -3.92 10.09
C THR A 101 -5.17 -3.86 8.78
N LEU A 102 -4.04 -4.58 8.68
CA LEU A 102 -3.30 -4.70 7.43
C LEU A 102 -4.10 -5.52 6.40
N ARG A 103 -4.72 -6.62 6.81
CA ARG A 103 -5.62 -7.40 5.93
C ARG A 103 -6.77 -6.56 5.37
N GLN A 104 -7.39 -5.72 6.20
CA GLN A 104 -8.40 -4.77 5.74
C GLN A 104 -7.82 -3.78 4.70
N MET A 105 -6.60 -3.28 4.90
CA MET A 105 -5.91 -2.41 3.93
C MET A 105 -5.62 -3.10 2.60
N LEU A 106 -5.43 -4.42 2.62
CA LEU A 106 -5.25 -5.25 1.43
C LEU A 106 -6.57 -5.56 0.70
N GLY A 107 -7.72 -5.19 1.27
CA GLY A 107 -9.05 -5.43 0.71
C GLY A 107 -9.63 -6.79 1.09
N HIS A 108 -9.17 -7.40 2.18
CA HIS A 108 -9.71 -8.67 2.67
C HIS A 108 -10.84 -8.45 3.67
N GLY A 109 -11.94 -9.16 3.44
CA GLY A 109 -13.05 -9.24 4.38
C GLY A 109 -12.70 -10.06 5.62
N ALA A 110 -13.47 -9.84 6.69
CA ALA A 110 -13.27 -10.55 7.96
C ALA A 110 -13.48 -12.08 7.85
N PHE A 111 -14.17 -12.53 6.80
CA PHE A 111 -14.51 -13.93 6.57
C PHE A 111 -13.73 -14.58 5.43
N GLU A 112 -12.81 -13.84 4.81
CA GLU A 112 -12.00 -14.36 3.71
C GLU A 112 -10.80 -15.13 4.25
N ASP A 113 -10.70 -16.40 3.86
CA ASP A 113 -9.55 -17.26 4.12
C ASP A 113 -8.49 -17.11 2.99
N VAL A 114 -8.07 -15.87 2.74
CA VAL A 114 -7.00 -15.59 1.79
C VAL A 114 -5.68 -15.53 2.55
N SER A 115 -4.71 -16.35 2.11
CA SER A 115 -3.35 -16.31 2.61
C SER A 115 -2.33 -16.09 1.50
N TYR A 116 -1.25 -15.42 1.82
CA TYR A 116 -0.14 -15.14 0.93
C TYR A 116 1.03 -16.05 1.27
N HIS A 117 1.62 -16.70 0.27
CA HIS A 117 2.86 -17.46 0.44
C HIS A 117 4.08 -16.53 0.38
N VAL A 118 5.13 -16.85 1.13
CA VAL A 118 6.39 -16.08 1.16
C VAL A 118 6.95 -15.87 -0.25
N GLN A 119 6.96 -16.90 -1.10
CA GLN A 119 7.46 -16.79 -2.47
C GLN A 119 6.62 -15.82 -3.30
N THR A 120 5.30 -15.85 -3.14
CA THR A 120 4.41 -14.89 -3.83
C THR A 120 4.72 -13.45 -3.42
N LEU A 121 4.99 -13.21 -2.14
CA LEU A 121 5.39 -11.87 -1.66
C LEU A 121 6.74 -11.46 -2.24
N LYS A 122 7.75 -12.35 -2.23
CA LYS A 122 9.07 -12.08 -2.83
C LYS A 122 8.96 -11.69 -4.30
N ASP A 123 8.27 -12.49 -5.10
CA ASP A 123 8.15 -12.30 -6.54
C ASP A 123 7.41 -11.00 -6.90
N ASN A 124 6.45 -10.60 -6.09
CA ASN A 124 5.63 -9.43 -6.37
C ASN A 124 6.21 -8.14 -5.79
N VAL A 125 6.70 -8.16 -4.56
CA VAL A 125 7.28 -6.97 -3.91
C VAL A 125 8.59 -6.56 -4.58
N SER A 126 9.38 -7.51 -5.11
CA SER A 126 10.59 -7.22 -5.87
C SER A 126 10.35 -6.44 -7.18
N LEU A 127 9.11 -6.33 -7.64
CA LEU A 127 8.75 -5.49 -8.79
C LEU A 127 8.79 -3.99 -8.48
N LEU A 128 8.78 -3.62 -7.20
CA LEU A 128 8.96 -2.25 -6.75
C LEU A 128 10.45 -1.90 -6.77
N THR A 129 10.93 -1.42 -7.92
CA THR A 129 12.34 -1.01 -8.05
C THR A 129 12.61 0.28 -7.28
N PRO A 130 13.88 0.54 -6.88
CA PRO A 130 14.24 1.79 -6.21
C PRO A 130 13.79 3.04 -6.96
N GLU A 131 13.94 3.06 -8.30
CA GLU A 131 13.53 4.19 -9.13
C GLU A 131 12.02 4.41 -9.12
N LEU A 132 11.24 3.33 -9.05
CA LEU A 132 9.78 3.41 -8.94
C LEU A 132 9.38 3.98 -7.57
N LEU A 133 10.01 3.50 -6.51
CA LEU A 133 9.78 3.99 -5.15
C LEU A 133 10.15 5.47 -5.00
N ASP A 134 11.25 5.91 -5.58
CA ASP A 134 11.66 7.32 -5.59
C ASP A 134 10.62 8.20 -6.28
N ARG A 135 10.08 7.76 -7.41
CA ARG A 135 9.01 8.49 -8.11
C ARG A 135 7.72 8.56 -7.30
N ILE A 136 7.34 7.46 -6.64
CA ILE A 136 6.18 7.44 -5.75
C ILE A 136 6.40 8.42 -4.59
N ASN A 137 7.59 8.40 -3.99
CA ASN A 137 7.97 9.30 -2.91
C ASN A 137 7.86 10.77 -3.35
N GLN A 138 8.38 11.12 -4.52
CA GLN A 138 8.27 12.48 -5.07
C GLN A 138 6.81 12.92 -5.18
N LEU A 139 5.91 12.07 -5.67
CA LEU A 139 4.48 12.38 -5.76
C LEU A 139 3.85 12.64 -4.38
N ILE A 140 4.18 11.81 -3.38
CA ILE A 140 3.68 11.96 -2.01
C ILE A 140 4.20 13.25 -1.38
N VAL A 141 5.49 13.56 -1.52
CA VAL A 141 6.11 14.78 -1.01
C VAL A 141 5.47 16.02 -1.64
N GLN A 142 5.28 16.03 -2.96
CA GLN A 142 4.62 17.14 -3.67
C GLN A 142 3.19 17.36 -3.18
N ALA A 143 2.42 16.29 -2.99
CA ALA A 143 1.06 16.37 -2.43
C ALA A 143 1.08 16.90 -0.99
N GLY A 144 2.03 16.45 -0.16
CA GLY A 144 2.21 16.92 1.21
C GLY A 144 2.54 18.41 1.28
N HIS A 145 3.45 18.91 0.44
CA HIS A 145 3.77 20.33 0.35
C HIS A 145 2.55 21.19 -0.03
N GLY A 146 1.70 20.70 -0.93
CA GLY A 146 0.45 21.38 -1.30
C GLY A 146 -0.52 21.53 -0.12
N LEU A 147 -0.57 20.55 0.77
CA LEU A 147 -1.40 20.57 1.98
C LEU A 147 -0.85 21.52 3.06
N VAL A 148 0.47 21.54 3.25
CA VAL A 148 1.13 22.43 4.24
C VAL A 148 0.93 23.91 3.86
N LYS A 149 0.98 24.25 2.57
CA LYS A 149 0.70 25.61 2.10
C LYS A 149 -0.76 26.04 2.34
N LYS A 150 -1.72 25.07 2.37
CA LYS A 150 -3.16 25.33 2.62
C LYS A 150 -3.56 25.34 4.09
N LYS A 151 -2.84 24.64 4.96
CA LYS A 151 -3.10 24.59 6.43
C LYS A 151 -1.81 24.96 7.14
N GLY A 152 -1.75 26.17 7.70
CA GLY A 152 -0.58 26.63 8.45
C GLY A 152 -0.01 25.59 9.42
N ARG A 153 1.22 25.24 9.20
CA ARG A 153 2.28 24.69 10.06
C ARG A 153 2.11 23.46 10.97
N ARG A 154 0.98 22.75 11.09
CA ARG A 154 0.88 21.71 12.15
C ARG A 154 0.64 20.24 11.74
N SER A 155 0.50 19.87 10.47
CA SER A 155 0.07 18.50 10.15
C SER A 155 0.85 17.71 9.10
N ALA A 156 1.97 18.19 8.60
CA ALA A 156 2.66 17.53 7.49
C ALA A 156 3.95 16.77 7.84
N ALA A 157 4.36 16.76 9.10
CA ALA A 157 5.63 16.13 9.51
C ALA A 157 5.63 14.59 9.41
N TRP A 158 4.48 13.95 9.34
CA TRP A 158 4.36 12.49 9.29
C TRP A 158 4.44 11.93 7.86
N ALA A 159 3.95 12.65 6.86
CA ALA A 159 3.99 12.19 5.46
C ALA A 159 5.41 12.15 4.88
N VAL A 160 6.31 13.00 5.41
CA VAL A 160 7.71 13.05 5.00
C VAL A 160 8.55 11.95 5.64
N ARG A 161 8.13 11.41 6.80
CA ARG A 161 8.86 10.35 7.52
C ARG A 161 8.68 8.95 6.92
N LEU A 162 7.64 8.74 6.12
CA LEU A 162 7.30 7.41 5.60
C LEU A 162 8.31 6.88 4.58
N LEU A 163 9.20 7.70 4.04
CA LEU A 163 10.06 7.31 2.92
C LEU A 163 11.50 7.85 3.00
N CYS A 164 11.92 8.42 4.13
CA CYS A 164 13.30 8.89 4.35
C CYS A 164 14.09 7.97 5.29
N ALA A 165 13.77 6.66 5.33
CA ALA A 165 14.59 5.65 6.02
C ALA A 165 15.24 4.71 5.01
#